data_fa7029a81ef2b1b69f33a055f8715db6
#
_entry.id   fa7029a81ef2b1b69f33a055f8715db6
#
_cell.length_a   1.000
_cell.length_b   1.000
_cell.length_c   1.000
_cell.angle_alpha   90.00
_cell.angle_beta   90.00
_cell.angle_gamma   90.00
#
_symmetry.space_group_name_H-M   'P 1'
#
loop_
_entity.id
_entity.type
_entity.pdbx_description
1 polymer ?
#
loop_
_entity_poly.entity_id
_entity_poly.type
_entity_poly.pdbx_seq_one_letter_code
_entity_poly.pdbx_strand_id
1 'polypeptide(L)'
;MKYCIVVVSCVLGLNFTFAQTKAVTENGDEVVLHADGTWEFMYKQIENTEIPTNPKVFKKGANSTFLLKSTKASFGFWIDPKKWSFEKSGDDKDTEYALQLKKEDLYSLILTEKIEMPIQSLKEVAIENARSVAPDVKVIKEEYRNVNGLTVLFLQMNGTLKGIKFTYYGYYYSGAGGTIQFITYTAQNLMDKYLSECELLLNGLVSLK
;
A
#
# COMPACT_ATOMS: atom_id res chain seq x y z
N MET A 1 -67.03 -37.11 27.13
CA MET A 1 -65.71 -37.15 26.52
C MET A 1 -65.62 -35.95 25.58
N LYS A 2 -64.84 -34.87 26.02
CA LYS A 2 -64.63 -33.61 25.25
C LYS A 2 -63.25 -33.75 24.59
N TYR A 3 -63.19 -33.76 23.28
CA TYR A 3 -61.95 -33.75 22.53
C TYR A 3 -61.49 -32.28 22.34
N CYS A 4 -60.31 -31.97 22.88
CA CYS A 4 -59.67 -30.67 22.71
C CYS A 4 -58.75 -30.79 21.49
N ILE A 5 -59.08 -30.07 20.41
CA ILE A 5 -58.22 -29.98 19.20
C ILE A 5 -57.23 -28.84 19.43
N VAL A 6 -55.94 -29.16 19.58
CA VAL A 6 -54.86 -28.20 19.61
C VAL A 6 -54.41 -27.96 18.17
N VAL A 7 -54.68 -26.75 17.65
CA VAL A 7 -54.14 -26.30 16.36
C VAL A 7 -52.76 -25.69 16.62
N VAL A 8 -51.71 -26.40 16.21
CA VAL A 8 -50.36 -25.89 16.19
C VAL A 8 -50.18 -25.04 14.93
N SER A 9 -50.18 -23.75 15.08
CA SER A 9 -49.85 -22.79 13.98
C SER A 9 -48.34 -22.75 13.78
N CYS A 10 -47.80 -23.39 12.73
CA CYS A 10 -46.44 -23.25 12.28
C CYS A 10 -46.30 -21.90 11.57
N VAL A 11 -45.72 -20.90 12.26
CA VAL A 11 -45.28 -19.63 11.64
C VAL A 11 -43.97 -19.92 10.91
N LEU A 12 -44.03 -20.16 9.60
CA LEU A 12 -42.88 -20.16 8.72
C LEU A 12 -42.34 -18.75 8.59
N GLY A 13 -41.28 -18.42 9.33
CA GLY A 13 -40.52 -17.21 9.16
C GLY A 13 -39.80 -17.20 7.79
N LEU A 14 -40.33 -16.44 6.85
CA LEU A 14 -39.64 -16.14 5.57
C LEU A 14 -38.44 -15.28 5.85
N ASN A 15 -37.24 -15.88 5.94
CA ASN A 15 -36.00 -15.15 5.90
C ASN A 15 -35.76 -14.65 4.47
N PHE A 16 -36.05 -13.38 4.20
CA PHE A 16 -35.65 -12.72 2.95
C PHE A 16 -34.13 -12.48 3.03
N THR A 17 -33.34 -13.38 2.47
CA THR A 17 -31.94 -13.11 2.15
C THR A 17 -31.92 -12.18 0.95
N PHE A 18 -31.61 -10.90 1.17
CA PHE A 18 -31.35 -9.96 0.09
C PHE A 18 -30.02 -10.38 -0.57
N ALA A 19 -30.10 -11.00 -1.73
CA ALA A 19 -28.92 -11.26 -2.54
C ALA A 19 -28.48 -9.92 -3.17
N GLN A 20 -27.33 -9.40 -2.75
CA GLN A 20 -26.70 -8.26 -3.42
C GLN A 20 -26.18 -8.74 -4.78
N THR A 21 -26.63 -8.09 -5.85
CA THR A 21 -26.17 -8.38 -7.21
C THR A 21 -25.00 -7.47 -7.54
N LYS A 22 -23.87 -8.07 -7.93
CA LYS A 22 -22.70 -7.31 -8.41
C LYS A 22 -22.84 -7.09 -9.90
N ALA A 23 -22.44 -5.90 -10.36
CA ALA A 23 -22.38 -5.54 -11.78
C ALA A 23 -21.10 -4.72 -12.04
N VAL A 24 -20.81 -4.52 -13.33
CA VAL A 24 -19.66 -3.71 -13.77
C VAL A 24 -20.21 -2.62 -14.67
N THR A 25 -19.77 -1.38 -14.46
CA THR A 25 -20.13 -0.24 -15.31
C THR A 25 -19.45 -0.34 -16.67
N GLU A 26 -19.85 0.49 -17.63
CA GLU A 26 -19.20 0.59 -18.94
C GLU A 26 -17.71 0.97 -18.83
N ASN A 27 -17.34 1.68 -17.76
CA ASN A 27 -15.96 2.07 -17.47
C ASN A 27 -15.14 0.99 -16.72
N GLY A 28 -15.76 -0.16 -16.41
CA GLY A 28 -15.09 -1.26 -15.70
C GLY A 28 -15.20 -1.19 -14.17
N ASP A 29 -15.94 -0.23 -13.61
CA ASP A 29 -16.09 -0.11 -12.16
C ASP A 29 -17.07 -1.15 -11.61
N GLU A 30 -16.72 -1.83 -10.54
CA GLU A 30 -17.62 -2.75 -9.85
C GLU A 30 -18.64 -1.99 -8.99
N VAL A 31 -19.91 -2.36 -9.13
CA VAL A 31 -21.03 -1.76 -8.41
C VAL A 31 -21.90 -2.83 -7.76
N VAL A 32 -22.57 -2.47 -6.67
CA VAL A 32 -23.61 -3.27 -6.03
C VAL A 32 -24.98 -2.73 -6.44
N LEU A 33 -25.82 -3.56 -7.02
CA LEU A 33 -27.20 -3.25 -7.35
C LEU A 33 -28.10 -3.59 -6.16
N HIS A 34 -28.94 -2.64 -5.78
CA HIS A 34 -29.96 -2.81 -4.74
C HIS A 34 -31.32 -3.18 -5.33
N ALA A 35 -32.14 -3.90 -4.55
CA ALA A 35 -33.47 -4.33 -4.97
C ALA A 35 -34.45 -3.17 -5.27
N ASP A 36 -34.16 -1.97 -4.77
CA ASP A 36 -34.95 -0.74 -5.01
C ASP A 36 -34.59 -0.04 -6.33
N GLY A 37 -33.68 -0.63 -7.13
CA GLY A 37 -33.22 -0.07 -8.41
C GLY A 37 -32.09 0.96 -8.27
N THR A 38 -31.61 1.21 -7.06
CA THR A 38 -30.42 2.02 -6.84
C THR A 38 -29.14 1.19 -6.95
N TRP A 39 -28.01 1.84 -7.07
CA TRP A 39 -26.71 1.19 -7.08
C TRP A 39 -25.68 2.07 -6.38
N GLU A 40 -24.62 1.45 -5.89
CA GLU A 40 -23.46 2.13 -5.32
C GLU A 40 -22.18 1.46 -5.80
N PHE A 41 -21.10 2.22 -5.87
CA PHE A 41 -19.80 1.64 -6.17
C PHE A 41 -19.40 0.67 -5.05
N MET A 42 -18.93 -0.53 -5.42
CA MET A 42 -18.43 -1.52 -4.45
C MET A 42 -17.24 -0.96 -3.67
N TYR A 43 -16.42 -0.19 -4.33
CA TYR A 43 -15.38 0.63 -3.74
C TYR A 43 -15.88 2.07 -3.81
N LYS A 44 -16.05 2.72 -2.65
CA LYS A 44 -16.34 4.15 -2.60
C LYS A 44 -15.29 4.82 -3.48
N GLN A 45 -15.70 5.38 -4.63
CA GLN A 45 -14.77 6.19 -5.42
C GLN A 45 -14.21 7.20 -4.44
N ILE A 46 -12.91 7.13 -4.19
CA ILE A 46 -12.19 8.17 -3.47
C ILE A 46 -12.51 9.40 -4.32
N GLU A 47 -13.29 10.34 -3.78
CA GLU A 47 -13.47 11.64 -4.42
C GLU A 47 -12.11 12.00 -4.97
N ASN A 48 -12.07 12.40 -6.24
CA ASN A 48 -10.84 12.68 -6.99
C ASN A 48 -10.20 13.94 -6.38
N THR A 49 -9.87 13.87 -5.10
CA THR A 49 -9.12 14.90 -4.40
C THR A 49 -7.74 14.84 -4.99
N GLU A 50 -7.40 15.87 -5.72
CA GLU A 50 -6.07 16.03 -6.32
C GLU A 50 -5.01 15.80 -5.25
N ILE A 51 -4.15 14.78 -5.48
CA ILE A 51 -3.09 14.45 -4.51
C ILE A 51 -2.15 15.65 -4.42
N PRO A 52 -1.97 16.26 -3.25
CA PRO A 52 -1.17 17.47 -3.11
C PRO A 52 0.30 17.20 -3.44
N THR A 53 0.97 18.19 -4.00
CA THR A 53 2.41 18.14 -4.22
C THR A 53 3.14 18.86 -3.08
N ASN A 54 4.07 18.18 -2.43
CA ASN A 54 4.93 18.76 -1.42
C ASN A 54 5.96 19.70 -2.09
N PRO A 55 6.02 20.98 -1.72
CA PRO A 55 6.93 21.94 -2.35
C PRO A 55 8.41 21.71 -1.99
N LYS A 56 8.71 20.89 -0.98
CA LYS A 56 10.08 20.59 -0.56
C LYS A 56 10.76 19.67 -1.57
N VAL A 57 12.02 19.96 -1.87
CA VAL A 57 12.90 19.05 -2.63
C VAL A 57 13.64 18.15 -1.66
N PHE A 58 13.48 16.85 -1.83
CA PHE A 58 14.11 15.81 -1.02
C PHE A 58 15.39 15.33 -1.70
N LYS A 59 16.47 15.22 -0.94
CA LYS A 59 17.78 14.79 -1.44
C LYS A 59 18.36 13.71 -0.56
N LYS A 60 19.21 12.86 -1.14
CA LYS A 60 19.94 11.84 -0.39
C LYS A 60 20.74 12.44 0.76
N GLY A 61 20.79 11.74 1.87
CA GLY A 61 21.61 12.15 3.02
C GLY A 61 23.12 12.08 2.73
N ALA A 62 23.89 12.92 3.40
CA ALA A 62 25.36 12.97 3.24
C ALA A 62 26.03 11.61 3.60
N ASN A 63 25.48 10.88 4.60
CA ASN A 63 25.99 9.59 5.03
C ASN A 63 25.51 8.41 4.16
N SER A 64 24.61 8.65 3.22
CA SER A 64 24.15 7.63 2.25
C SER A 64 25.20 7.48 1.15
N THR A 65 26.24 6.68 1.44
CA THR A 65 27.47 6.56 0.62
C THR A 65 27.54 5.26 -0.18
N PHE A 66 26.70 4.27 0.12
CA PHE A 66 26.63 3.01 -0.61
C PHE A 66 25.46 3.01 -1.59
N LEU A 67 25.73 2.76 -2.87
CA LEU A 67 24.70 2.68 -3.90
C LEU A 67 24.29 1.23 -4.14
N LEU A 68 23.12 0.85 -3.64
CA LEU A 68 22.46 -0.41 -3.93
C LEU A 68 21.74 -0.26 -5.27
N LYS A 69 22.15 -1.05 -6.29
CA LYS A 69 21.57 -0.96 -7.63
C LYS A 69 20.52 -2.04 -7.84
N SER A 70 19.38 -1.68 -8.42
CA SER A 70 18.45 -2.67 -8.92
C SER A 70 19.07 -3.47 -10.07
N THR A 71 18.74 -4.76 -10.11
CA THR A 71 19.07 -5.67 -11.21
C THR A 71 17.90 -5.85 -12.17
N LYS A 72 16.72 -5.37 -11.78
CA LYS A 72 15.46 -5.49 -12.53
C LYS A 72 15.09 -4.21 -13.29
N ALA A 73 15.47 -3.04 -12.76
CA ALA A 73 15.07 -1.74 -13.28
C ALA A 73 16.21 -0.72 -13.22
N SER A 74 16.10 0.43 -13.93
CA SER A 74 17.19 1.43 -14.04
C SER A 74 17.21 2.39 -12.84
N PHE A 75 17.26 1.84 -11.61
CA PHE A 75 17.23 2.61 -10.37
C PHE A 75 18.30 2.17 -9.39
N GLY A 76 18.63 3.09 -8.50
CA GLY A 76 19.53 2.85 -7.38
C GLY A 76 19.02 3.49 -6.10
N PHE A 77 19.53 2.98 -5.00
CA PHE A 77 19.10 3.34 -3.65
C PHE A 77 20.37 3.64 -2.83
N TRP A 78 20.62 4.92 -2.57
CA TRP A 78 21.71 5.33 -1.71
C TRP A 78 21.37 5.04 -0.25
N ILE A 79 22.14 4.21 0.41
CA ILE A 79 21.96 3.85 1.81
C ILE A 79 23.17 4.24 2.66
N ASP A 80 22.96 4.47 3.96
CA ASP A 80 24.04 4.57 4.93
C ASP A 80 24.46 3.15 5.34
N PRO A 81 25.64 2.64 4.88
CA PRO A 81 26.06 1.26 5.16
C PRO A 81 26.44 1.02 6.63
N LYS A 82 26.63 2.09 7.42
CA LYS A 82 26.88 1.97 8.85
C LYS A 82 25.59 1.65 9.62
N LYS A 83 24.46 2.20 9.16
CA LYS A 83 23.15 2.04 9.80
C LYS A 83 22.34 0.89 9.24
N TRP A 84 22.34 0.68 7.93
CA TRP A 84 21.49 -0.29 7.26
C TRP A 84 22.25 -1.54 6.86
N SER A 85 21.66 -2.70 7.08
CA SER A 85 21.99 -3.96 6.42
C SER A 85 20.97 -4.23 5.33
N PHE A 86 21.35 -5.03 4.33
CA PHE A 86 20.46 -5.45 3.27
C PHE A 86 20.75 -6.89 2.86
N GLU A 87 19.71 -7.54 2.38
CA GLU A 87 19.77 -8.86 1.78
C GLU A 87 19.05 -8.79 0.42
N LYS A 88 19.61 -9.45 -0.59
CA LYS A 88 18.92 -9.66 -1.86
C LYS A 88 17.98 -10.82 -1.67
N SER A 89 16.67 -10.60 -1.98
CA SER A 89 15.70 -11.69 -1.96
C SER A 89 16.08 -12.76 -2.97
N GLY A 90 15.98 -14.02 -2.55
CA GLY A 90 16.29 -15.17 -3.38
C GLY A 90 15.19 -15.43 -4.42
N ASP A 91 14.34 -16.41 -4.14
CA ASP A 91 13.26 -16.84 -5.05
C ASP A 91 11.96 -16.04 -4.90
N ASP A 92 11.87 -15.10 -3.95
CA ASP A 92 10.77 -14.16 -3.85
C ASP A 92 10.78 -13.22 -5.06
N LYS A 93 9.80 -13.41 -5.94
CA LYS A 93 9.75 -12.70 -7.23
C LYS A 93 9.39 -11.23 -7.07
N ASP A 94 8.72 -10.85 -6.00
CA ASP A 94 8.16 -9.52 -5.83
C ASP A 94 9.16 -8.58 -5.15
N THR A 95 9.80 -9.01 -4.07
CA THR A 95 10.81 -8.22 -3.35
C THR A 95 12.20 -8.40 -3.97
N GLU A 96 12.89 -7.33 -4.31
CA GLU A 96 14.28 -7.40 -4.79
C GLU A 96 15.28 -7.33 -3.64
N TYR A 97 15.04 -6.44 -2.67
CA TYR A 97 15.89 -6.27 -1.50
C TYR A 97 15.04 -6.09 -0.24
N ALA A 98 15.46 -6.76 0.83
CA ALA A 98 14.99 -6.49 2.19
C ALA A 98 16.10 -5.79 2.97
N LEU A 99 15.75 -4.72 3.70
CA LEU A 99 16.69 -3.96 4.51
C LEU A 99 16.23 -3.92 5.96
N GLN A 100 17.19 -3.78 6.87
CA GLN A 100 16.92 -3.57 8.29
C GLN A 100 17.85 -2.49 8.85
N LEU A 101 17.31 -1.58 9.65
CA LEU A 101 18.08 -0.67 10.47
C LEU A 101 18.73 -1.52 11.59
N LYS A 102 20.07 -1.54 11.63
CA LYS A 102 20.85 -2.45 12.50
C LYS A 102 20.47 -2.29 13.96
N LYS A 103 20.10 -3.40 14.61
CA LYS A 103 19.70 -3.50 16.02
C LYS A 103 18.43 -2.72 16.38
N GLU A 104 17.60 -2.40 15.40
CA GLU A 104 16.37 -1.62 15.57
C GLU A 104 15.19 -2.31 14.85
N ASP A 105 13.97 -2.00 15.28
CA ASP A 105 12.73 -2.55 14.71
C ASP A 105 12.19 -1.68 13.58
N LEU A 106 13.06 -1.33 12.64
CA LEU A 106 12.72 -0.64 11.41
C LEU A 106 13.24 -1.44 10.23
N TYR A 107 12.34 -1.77 9.33
CA TYR A 107 12.60 -2.60 8.16
C TYR A 107 12.24 -1.86 6.88
N SER A 108 12.75 -2.32 5.75
CA SER A 108 12.40 -1.79 4.44
C SER A 108 12.39 -2.88 3.38
N LEU A 109 11.51 -2.71 2.40
CA LEU A 109 11.42 -3.53 1.21
C LEU A 109 11.62 -2.67 -0.03
N ILE A 110 12.32 -3.20 -1.00
CA ILE A 110 12.47 -2.63 -2.33
C ILE A 110 11.90 -3.64 -3.33
N LEU A 111 10.81 -3.24 -3.99
CA LEU A 111 10.21 -3.99 -5.09
C LEU A 111 10.44 -3.19 -6.37
N THR A 112 10.97 -3.85 -7.39
CA THR A 112 11.26 -3.23 -8.69
C THR A 112 10.84 -4.15 -9.82
N GLU A 113 10.22 -3.57 -10.85
CA GLU A 113 9.77 -4.29 -12.03
C GLU A 113 10.05 -3.48 -13.29
N LYS A 114 10.28 -4.18 -14.42
CA LYS A 114 10.51 -3.55 -15.73
C LYS A 114 9.24 -3.06 -16.43
N ILE A 115 8.14 -3.01 -15.73
CA ILE A 115 6.86 -2.57 -16.26
C ILE A 115 6.61 -1.11 -15.94
N GLU A 116 6.10 -0.35 -16.88
CA GLU A 116 5.57 0.99 -16.66
C GLU A 116 4.05 0.91 -16.62
N MET A 117 3.43 1.57 -15.64
CA MET A 117 1.99 1.67 -15.48
C MET A 117 1.60 3.07 -14.99
N PRO A 118 0.33 3.49 -15.13
CA PRO A 118 -0.14 4.72 -14.50
C PRO A 118 0.14 4.70 -12.98
N ILE A 119 0.59 5.82 -12.43
CA ILE A 119 0.92 5.90 -10.99
C ILE A 119 -0.28 5.59 -10.09
N GLN A 120 -1.50 5.89 -10.56
CA GLN A 120 -2.73 5.56 -9.85
C GLN A 120 -2.94 4.03 -9.77
N SER A 121 -2.68 3.30 -10.85
CA SER A 121 -2.75 1.84 -10.85
C SER A 121 -1.70 1.24 -9.91
N LEU A 122 -0.48 1.79 -9.88
CA LEU A 122 0.54 1.37 -8.91
C LEU A 122 0.11 1.64 -7.47
N LYS A 123 -0.55 2.77 -7.19
CA LYS A 123 -1.14 3.09 -5.88
C LYS A 123 -2.18 2.05 -5.48
N GLU A 124 -3.10 1.71 -6.38
CA GLU A 124 -4.14 0.71 -6.14
C GLU A 124 -3.54 -0.66 -5.83
N VAL A 125 -2.60 -1.13 -6.65
CA VAL A 125 -1.86 -2.38 -6.41
C VAL A 125 -1.16 -2.36 -5.05
N ALA A 126 -0.51 -1.26 -4.68
CA ALA A 126 0.17 -1.14 -3.38
C ALA A 126 -0.81 -1.23 -2.20
N ILE A 127 -1.98 -0.59 -2.31
CA ILE A 127 -3.02 -0.64 -1.27
C ILE A 127 -3.63 -2.04 -1.18
N GLU A 128 -3.91 -2.69 -2.32
CA GLU A 128 -4.45 -4.05 -2.34
C GLU A 128 -3.47 -5.06 -1.75
N ASN A 129 -2.19 -4.98 -2.13
CA ASN A 129 -1.14 -5.82 -1.54
C ASN A 129 -1.05 -5.62 -0.02
N ALA A 130 -1.12 -4.39 0.46
CA ALA A 130 -1.13 -4.12 1.88
C ALA A 130 -2.39 -4.68 2.58
N ARG A 131 -3.56 -4.59 1.95
CA ARG A 131 -4.83 -5.15 2.46
C ARG A 131 -4.87 -6.68 2.43
N SER A 132 -4.17 -7.33 1.51
CA SER A 132 -4.04 -8.80 1.51
C SER A 132 -3.32 -9.31 2.76
N VAL A 133 -2.42 -8.50 3.32
CA VAL A 133 -1.71 -8.80 4.57
C VAL A 133 -2.52 -8.36 5.80
N ALA A 134 -3.16 -7.19 5.74
CA ALA A 134 -3.97 -6.62 6.82
C ALA A 134 -5.19 -5.91 6.24
N PRO A 135 -6.40 -6.55 6.30
CA PRO A 135 -7.61 -6.03 5.64
C PRO A 135 -8.07 -4.65 6.13
N ASP A 136 -7.64 -4.21 7.30
CA ASP A 136 -7.96 -2.91 7.90
C ASP A 136 -7.03 -1.77 7.44
N VAL A 137 -6.13 -2.03 6.48
CA VAL A 137 -5.18 -1.02 5.98
C VAL A 137 -5.92 0.21 5.43
N LYS A 138 -5.47 1.37 5.91
CA LYS A 138 -5.95 2.70 5.49
C LYS A 138 -4.78 3.60 5.11
N VAL A 139 -4.94 4.36 4.04
CA VAL A 139 -4.04 5.47 3.69
C VAL A 139 -4.27 6.60 4.69
N ILE A 140 -3.20 7.01 5.37
CA ILE A 140 -3.22 8.08 6.39
C ILE A 140 -2.72 9.40 5.80
N LYS A 141 -1.75 9.31 4.89
CA LYS A 141 -1.19 10.46 4.19
C LYS A 141 -0.73 10.06 2.80
N GLU A 142 -0.97 10.94 1.84
CA GLU A 142 -0.45 10.83 0.49
C GLU A 142 -0.07 12.20 -0.06
N GLU A 143 1.00 12.26 -0.82
CA GLU A 143 1.46 13.47 -1.50
C GLU A 143 2.45 13.12 -2.60
N TYR A 144 2.56 13.95 -3.64
CA TYR A 144 3.71 13.89 -4.55
C TYR A 144 4.93 14.57 -3.92
N ARG A 145 6.12 13.98 -4.12
CA ARG A 145 7.40 14.52 -3.65
C ARG A 145 8.41 14.55 -4.78
N ASN A 146 9.23 15.60 -4.83
CA ASN A 146 10.42 15.63 -5.69
C ASN A 146 11.62 15.05 -4.93
N VAL A 147 12.11 13.88 -5.37
CA VAL A 147 13.22 13.16 -4.72
C VAL A 147 14.34 12.96 -5.75
N ASN A 148 15.45 13.68 -5.57
CA ASN A 148 16.60 13.66 -6.49
C ASN A 148 16.22 13.87 -7.96
N GLY A 149 15.17 14.68 -8.24
CA GLY A 149 14.66 14.95 -9.58
C GLY A 149 13.58 13.99 -10.06
N LEU A 150 13.24 12.94 -9.30
CA LEU A 150 12.09 12.07 -9.57
C LEU A 150 10.85 12.62 -8.87
N THR A 151 9.71 12.63 -9.57
CA THR A 151 8.41 12.84 -8.94
C THR A 151 7.88 11.49 -8.48
N VAL A 152 7.84 11.27 -7.16
CA VAL A 152 7.35 10.04 -6.55
C VAL A 152 6.03 10.28 -5.85
N LEU A 153 5.17 9.27 -5.79
CA LEU A 153 4.03 9.24 -4.88
C LEU A 153 4.52 8.75 -3.51
N PHE A 154 4.29 9.54 -2.48
CA PHE A 154 4.47 9.14 -1.10
C PHE A 154 3.16 8.63 -0.53
N LEU A 155 3.18 7.46 0.12
CA LEU A 155 2.06 6.91 0.89
C LEU A 155 2.51 6.58 2.30
N GLN A 156 1.68 6.96 3.27
CA GLN A 156 1.72 6.40 4.62
C GLN A 156 0.43 5.63 4.85
N MET A 157 0.56 4.37 5.23
CA MET A 157 -0.56 3.48 5.47
C MET A 157 -0.43 2.83 6.85
N ASN A 158 -1.55 2.72 7.55
CA ASN A 158 -1.64 2.05 8.84
C ASN A 158 -2.54 0.82 8.74
N GLY A 159 -2.19 -0.25 9.45
CA GLY A 159 -2.98 -1.47 9.52
C GLY A 159 -2.68 -2.27 10.79
N THR A 160 -3.35 -3.42 10.93
CA THR A 160 -3.17 -4.33 12.06
C THR A 160 -2.93 -5.75 11.56
N LEU A 161 -1.77 -6.30 11.87
CA LEU A 161 -1.42 -7.69 11.56
C LEU A 161 -1.28 -8.49 12.85
N LYS A 162 -2.12 -9.52 13.03
CA LYS A 162 -2.11 -10.39 14.23
C LYS A 162 -2.10 -9.62 15.56
N GLY A 163 -2.89 -8.53 15.61
CA GLY A 163 -3.01 -7.67 16.80
C GLY A 163 -1.90 -6.63 16.94
N ILE A 164 -0.90 -6.61 16.09
CA ILE A 164 0.17 -5.60 16.09
C ILE A 164 -0.19 -4.50 15.10
N LYS A 165 -0.34 -3.27 15.59
CA LYS A 165 -0.52 -2.08 14.76
C LYS A 165 0.80 -1.70 14.11
N PHE A 166 0.82 -1.58 12.78
CA PHE A 166 2.00 -1.23 12.01
C PHE A 166 1.74 -0.03 11.09
N THR A 167 2.82 0.58 10.62
CA THR A 167 2.82 1.65 9.62
C THR A 167 3.73 1.25 8.47
N TYR A 168 3.22 1.38 7.23
CA TYR A 168 4.01 1.51 6.02
C TYR A 168 4.25 2.99 5.72
N TYR A 169 5.48 3.32 5.34
CA TYR A 169 5.89 4.67 4.95
C TYR A 169 6.79 4.53 3.72
N GLY A 170 6.32 4.92 2.54
CA GLY A 170 6.99 4.51 1.32
C GLY A 170 6.88 5.48 0.14
N TYR A 171 7.80 5.31 -0.81
CA TYR A 171 7.82 5.97 -2.12
C TYR A 171 7.46 4.97 -3.21
N TYR A 172 6.58 5.42 -4.09
CA TYR A 172 6.10 4.69 -5.26
C TYR A 172 6.41 5.50 -6.51
N TYR A 173 6.99 4.85 -7.49
CA TYR A 173 7.35 5.50 -8.75
C TYR A 173 7.02 4.58 -9.92
N SER A 174 6.55 5.16 -11.02
CA SER A 174 6.40 4.48 -12.30
C SER A 174 6.82 5.41 -13.43
N GLY A 175 7.59 4.90 -14.38
CA GLY A 175 8.09 5.63 -15.54
C GLY A 175 8.98 4.77 -16.42
N ALA A 176 9.64 5.39 -17.40
CA ALA A 176 10.43 4.71 -18.43
C ALA A 176 11.52 3.75 -17.92
N GLY A 177 11.91 3.85 -16.65
CA GLY A 177 12.87 2.94 -16.01
C GLY A 177 12.25 1.72 -15.36
N GLY A 178 10.91 1.64 -15.29
CA GLY A 178 10.13 0.61 -14.59
C GLY A 178 9.33 1.16 -13.43
N THR A 179 8.79 0.27 -12.58
CA THR A 179 8.11 0.61 -11.35
C THR A 179 8.96 0.33 -10.12
N ILE A 180 8.71 1.11 -9.08
CA ILE A 180 9.36 0.99 -7.76
C ILE A 180 8.31 1.11 -6.67
N GLN A 181 8.41 0.23 -5.69
CA GLN A 181 7.84 0.41 -4.37
C GLN A 181 9.00 0.32 -3.37
N PHE A 182 9.35 1.44 -2.76
CA PHE A 182 10.40 1.54 -1.75
C PHE A 182 9.74 1.90 -0.43
N ILE A 183 9.60 0.90 0.44
CA ILE A 183 8.70 0.95 1.60
C ILE A 183 9.51 0.71 2.85
N THR A 184 9.34 1.56 3.88
CA THR A 184 9.76 1.28 5.25
C THR A 184 8.56 0.86 6.08
N TYR A 185 8.77 0.00 7.10
CA TYR A 185 7.72 -0.40 8.02
C TYR A 185 8.23 -0.67 9.43
N THR A 186 7.37 -0.35 10.38
CA THR A 186 7.62 -0.54 11.82
C THR A 186 6.28 -0.58 12.58
N ALA A 187 6.31 -0.87 13.88
CA ALA A 187 5.14 -0.73 14.73
C ALA A 187 4.73 0.75 14.83
N GLN A 188 3.40 1.04 14.84
CA GLN A 188 2.88 2.42 14.83
C GLN A 188 3.44 3.29 15.96
N ASN A 189 3.58 2.72 17.15
CA ASN A 189 4.12 3.44 18.32
C ASN A 189 5.61 3.77 18.21
N LEU A 190 6.32 3.20 17.23
CA LEU A 190 7.73 3.48 16.95
C LEU A 190 7.92 4.44 15.78
N MET A 191 6.85 4.79 15.05
CA MET A 191 6.96 5.59 13.82
C MET A 191 7.61 6.94 14.07
N ASP A 192 7.23 7.66 15.13
CA ASP A 192 7.81 8.97 15.45
C ASP A 192 9.31 8.87 15.75
N LYS A 193 9.74 7.79 16.45
CA LYS A 193 11.16 7.50 16.72
C LYS A 193 11.96 7.34 15.42
N TYR A 194 11.37 6.68 14.42
CA TYR A 194 12.09 6.30 13.20
C TYR A 194 11.79 7.19 12.00
N LEU A 195 10.92 8.21 12.11
CA LEU A 195 10.51 9.04 10.98
C LEU A 195 11.70 9.61 10.19
N SER A 196 12.70 10.14 10.91
CA SER A 196 13.91 10.70 10.28
C SER A 196 14.73 9.64 9.53
N GLU A 197 14.83 8.42 10.07
CA GLU A 197 15.56 7.31 9.42
C GLU A 197 14.82 6.81 8.19
N CYS A 198 13.47 6.74 8.24
CA CYS A 198 12.64 6.43 7.09
C CYS A 198 12.86 7.43 5.95
N GLU A 199 12.77 8.74 6.26
CA GLU A 199 12.98 9.79 5.26
C GLU A 199 14.40 9.77 4.68
N LEU A 200 15.43 9.62 5.52
CA LEU A 200 16.82 9.55 5.05
C LEU A 200 17.06 8.35 4.14
N LEU A 201 16.49 7.19 4.45
CA LEU A 201 16.61 6.02 3.60
C LEU A 201 15.90 6.22 2.27
N LEU A 202 14.62 6.60 2.30
CA LEU A 202 13.79 6.75 1.10
C LEU A 202 14.31 7.84 0.16
N ASN A 203 14.88 8.92 0.72
CA ASN A 203 15.52 9.99 -0.06
C ASN A 203 16.79 9.51 -0.80
N GLY A 204 17.21 8.28 -0.59
CA GLY A 204 18.29 7.66 -1.35
C GLY A 204 17.89 7.18 -2.75
N LEU A 205 16.61 7.17 -3.10
CA LEU A 205 16.13 6.76 -4.43
C LEU A 205 16.67 7.67 -5.53
N VAL A 206 17.25 7.07 -6.58
CA VAL A 206 17.76 7.78 -7.77
C VAL A 206 17.50 6.95 -9.04
N SER A 207 17.30 7.64 -10.16
CA SER A 207 17.36 7.01 -11.48
C SER A 207 18.82 6.78 -11.88
N LEU A 208 19.10 5.63 -12.49
CA LEU A 208 20.38 5.31 -13.12
C LEU A 208 20.19 5.51 -14.63
N LYS A 209 20.96 6.40 -15.19
CA LYS A 209 20.97 6.61 -16.65
C LYS A 209 21.65 5.46 -17.36
#